data_9757fa329ae90fca702b15aba8144328
#
_entry.id   9757fa329ae90fca702b15aba8144328
#
_cell.length_a   1.000
_cell.length_b   1.000
_cell.length_c   1.000
_cell.angle_alpha   90.00
_cell.angle_beta   90.00
_cell.angle_gamma   90.00
#
_symmetry.space_group_name_H-M   'P 1'
#
loop_
_entity.id
_entity.type
_entity.pdbx_description
1 polymer ?
#
loop_
_entity_poly.entity_id
_entity_poly.type
_entity_poly.pdbx_seq_one_letter_code
_entity_poly.pdbx_strand_id
1 'polypeptide(L)'
;MKDNTTHLPNLLIGGVHKAGTTSLHTYLSMHPQVCGSLIKELAFLLPARYNEEVPGNDVYASHFKHYNGENYILETTPSYLYGGLPLINIIKERLGDDVKIIFILREPTDRFISFYRHCVTKLEIPADTTLEQFIDMSAALDSGIRQSNETDHITQGLIEGDYAAFLPLWMEHFKDRLLIIFFDELSNDTPGVMQKICRWLNIDFSYFKKEDFTVENRTVDYKIAFIHKLALWVNHHTETFWRKHYKLKRFIRGLYYGMNEKKNDSKSKGDAATIARLQKMYDEPNERLAAMLKNFPNINLPYWLQR
;
A
#
# COMPACT_ATOMS: atom_id res chain seq x y z
N MET A 1 -7.85 21.26 -32.26
CA MET A 1 -8.79 20.36 -31.56
C MET A 1 -8.02 19.70 -30.46
N LYS A 2 -8.33 19.96 -29.18
CA LYS A 2 -7.75 19.17 -28.08
C LYS A 2 -8.40 17.79 -28.18
N ASP A 3 -7.57 16.80 -28.42
CA ASP A 3 -7.98 15.38 -28.40
C ASP A 3 -8.63 15.12 -27.03
N ASN A 4 -9.91 14.81 -27.01
CA ASN A 4 -10.71 14.61 -25.82
C ASN A 4 -10.52 13.16 -25.31
N THR A 5 -9.32 12.59 -25.53
CA THR A 5 -8.98 11.26 -25.01
C THR A 5 -8.81 11.34 -23.50
N THR A 6 -9.69 10.67 -22.79
CA THR A 6 -9.66 10.57 -21.33
C THR A 6 -8.48 9.66 -20.95
N HIS A 7 -7.41 10.26 -20.45
CA HIS A 7 -6.21 9.51 -20.01
C HIS A 7 -6.45 8.92 -18.63
N LEU A 8 -6.54 7.60 -18.55
CA LEU A 8 -6.78 6.83 -17.33
C LEU A 8 -5.53 6.05 -16.92
N PRO A 9 -5.42 5.62 -15.65
CA PRO A 9 -4.31 4.79 -15.19
C PRO A 9 -4.17 3.50 -16.00
N ASN A 10 -2.92 3.19 -16.36
CA ASN A 10 -2.53 1.92 -16.98
C ASN A 10 -1.47 1.18 -16.14
N LEU A 11 -1.12 1.73 -14.97
CA LEU A 11 -0.25 1.11 -13.97
C LEU A 11 -0.85 1.32 -12.57
N LEU A 12 -1.07 0.22 -11.85
CA LEU A 12 -1.62 0.24 -10.50
C LEU A 12 -0.64 -0.37 -9.49
N ILE A 13 -0.43 0.28 -8.35
CA ILE A 13 0.11 -0.36 -7.15
C ILE A 13 -1.07 -0.68 -6.24
N GLY A 14 -1.54 -1.93 -6.32
CA GLY A 14 -2.80 -2.37 -5.72
C GLY A 14 -2.71 -2.94 -4.30
N GLY A 15 -1.51 -3.01 -3.72
CA GLY A 15 -1.36 -3.62 -2.37
C GLY A 15 0.09 -3.80 -1.95
N VAL A 16 0.32 -4.11 -0.67
CA VAL A 16 -0.63 -4.13 0.43
C VAL A 16 -0.36 -2.97 1.38
N HIS A 17 -1.30 -2.67 2.25
CA HIS A 17 -1.07 -1.69 3.31
C HIS A 17 0.15 -2.07 4.17
N LYS A 18 0.98 -1.07 4.52
CA LYS A 18 2.19 -1.20 5.37
C LYS A 18 3.33 -2.02 4.75
N ALA A 19 3.35 -2.16 3.42
CA ALA A 19 4.40 -2.85 2.67
C ALA A 19 5.27 -1.93 1.78
N GLY A 20 5.30 -0.61 2.03
CA GLY A 20 6.16 0.32 1.29
C GLY A 20 5.57 0.87 -0.02
N THR A 21 4.27 0.73 -0.25
CA THR A 21 3.57 1.27 -1.44
C THR A 21 3.77 2.78 -1.64
N THR A 22 3.94 3.55 -0.57
CA THR A 22 4.21 4.99 -0.66
C THR A 22 5.60 5.28 -1.23
N SER A 23 6.61 4.54 -0.76
CA SER A 23 7.98 4.69 -1.28
C SER A 23 8.02 4.32 -2.76
N LEU A 24 7.42 3.18 -3.14
CA LEU A 24 7.37 2.75 -4.53
C LEU A 24 6.62 3.75 -5.42
N HIS A 25 5.47 4.27 -4.98
CA HIS A 25 4.76 5.34 -5.70
C HIS A 25 5.64 6.55 -5.93
N THR A 26 6.33 7.01 -4.88
CA THR A 26 7.24 8.16 -4.98
C THR A 26 8.37 7.89 -5.95
N TYR A 27 9.03 6.74 -5.86
CA TYR A 27 10.14 6.39 -6.77
C TYR A 27 9.69 6.35 -8.22
N LEU A 28 8.61 5.63 -8.53
CA LEU A 28 8.10 5.55 -9.89
C LEU A 28 7.64 6.90 -10.44
N SER A 29 7.02 7.74 -9.61
CA SER A 29 6.59 9.09 -10.01
C SER A 29 7.74 10.08 -10.27
N MET A 30 8.98 9.74 -9.90
CA MET A 30 10.17 10.51 -10.27
C MET A 30 10.62 10.22 -11.71
N HIS A 31 10.19 9.10 -12.28
CA HIS A 31 10.62 8.70 -13.62
C HIS A 31 9.87 9.49 -14.70
N PRO A 32 10.53 10.05 -15.72
CA PRO A 32 9.90 10.92 -16.74
C PRO A 32 8.88 10.20 -17.62
N GLN A 33 8.87 8.88 -17.63
CA GLN A 33 7.90 8.09 -18.39
C GLN A 33 6.71 7.65 -17.51
N VAL A 34 6.59 8.17 -16.27
CA VAL A 34 5.53 7.80 -15.33
C VAL A 34 4.87 9.05 -14.75
N CYS A 35 3.60 9.25 -15.07
CA CYS A 35 2.75 10.25 -14.45
C CYS A 35 2.07 9.67 -13.21
N GLY A 36 2.60 9.94 -12.01
CA GLY A 36 1.97 9.54 -10.76
C GLY A 36 0.77 10.42 -10.40
N SER A 37 -0.26 9.85 -9.78
CA SER A 37 -1.37 10.63 -9.25
C SER A 37 -0.87 11.67 -8.24
N LEU A 38 -1.42 12.90 -8.29
CA LEU A 38 -1.10 13.95 -7.33
C LEU A 38 -1.55 13.59 -5.91
N ILE A 39 -2.56 12.77 -5.81
CA ILE A 39 -3.10 12.22 -4.57
C ILE A 39 -2.81 10.72 -4.55
N LYS A 40 -2.11 10.25 -3.53
CA LYS A 40 -1.97 8.82 -3.29
C LYS A 40 -3.23 8.31 -2.58
N GLU A 41 -3.58 7.05 -2.87
CA GLU A 41 -4.75 6.37 -2.29
C GLU A 41 -6.05 7.09 -2.68
N LEU A 42 -6.25 7.20 -4.01
CA LEU A 42 -7.50 7.76 -4.56
C LEU A 42 -8.70 6.90 -4.18
N ALA A 43 -8.49 5.60 -3.97
CA ALA A 43 -9.55 4.60 -3.73
C ALA A 43 -10.67 4.64 -4.80
N PHE A 44 -10.35 5.15 -6.00
CA PHE A 44 -11.33 5.55 -7.00
C PHE A 44 -12.23 4.41 -7.48
N LEU A 45 -11.63 3.22 -7.67
CA LEU A 45 -12.36 2.04 -8.11
C LEU A 45 -12.84 1.16 -6.93
N LEU A 46 -12.48 1.52 -5.68
CA LEU A 46 -12.79 0.73 -4.49
C LEU A 46 -14.30 0.56 -4.22
N PRO A 47 -15.19 1.52 -4.54
CA PRO A 47 -16.63 1.34 -4.38
C PRO A 47 -17.18 0.06 -5.06
N ALA A 48 -16.56 -0.37 -6.16
CA ALA A 48 -16.96 -1.62 -6.84
C ALA A 48 -16.83 -2.87 -5.94
N ARG A 49 -15.88 -2.89 -4.99
CA ARG A 49 -15.74 -3.96 -3.98
C ARG A 49 -17.03 -4.17 -3.19
N TYR A 50 -17.77 -3.10 -2.97
CA TYR A 50 -18.98 -3.09 -2.16
C TYR A 50 -20.26 -3.06 -3.01
N ASN A 51 -20.14 -3.28 -4.34
CA ASN A 51 -21.22 -3.13 -5.32
C ASN A 51 -21.83 -1.70 -5.32
N GLU A 52 -21.02 -0.71 -4.99
CA GLU A 52 -21.38 0.71 -5.03
C GLU A 52 -21.00 1.32 -6.38
N GLU A 53 -21.64 2.44 -6.73
CA GLU A 53 -21.37 3.16 -7.97
C GLU A 53 -19.96 3.78 -7.96
N VAL A 54 -19.19 3.49 -9.02
CA VAL A 54 -17.88 4.11 -9.25
C VAL A 54 -18.07 5.37 -10.07
N PRO A 55 -17.50 6.53 -9.64
CA PRO A 55 -17.64 7.79 -10.38
C PRO A 55 -17.15 7.71 -11.83
N GLY A 56 -17.56 8.67 -12.67
CA GLY A 56 -17.23 8.68 -14.10
C GLY A 56 -15.74 8.83 -14.41
N ASN A 57 -15.33 8.40 -15.61
CA ASN A 57 -13.94 8.42 -16.05
C ASN A 57 -13.36 9.84 -16.16
N ASP A 58 -14.18 10.85 -16.40
CA ASP A 58 -13.79 12.26 -16.39
C ASP A 58 -13.31 12.73 -15.01
N VAL A 59 -13.97 12.27 -13.94
CA VAL A 59 -13.57 12.52 -12.56
C VAL A 59 -12.22 11.82 -12.28
N TYR A 60 -12.08 10.56 -12.73
CA TYR A 60 -10.83 9.81 -12.54
C TYR A 60 -9.65 10.49 -13.26
N ALA A 61 -9.83 10.84 -14.53
CA ALA A 61 -8.82 11.55 -15.32
C ALA A 61 -8.46 12.92 -14.72
N SER A 62 -9.38 13.54 -13.97
CA SER A 62 -9.11 14.83 -13.34
C SER A 62 -7.96 14.81 -12.33
N HIS A 63 -7.62 13.62 -11.79
CA HIS A 63 -6.48 13.42 -10.89
C HIS A 63 -5.12 13.39 -11.63
N PHE A 64 -5.14 13.32 -12.96
CA PHE A 64 -3.96 13.22 -13.84
C PHE A 64 -3.87 14.38 -14.83
N LYS A 65 -4.42 15.54 -14.52
CA LYS A 65 -4.42 16.73 -15.40
C LYS A 65 -3.03 17.24 -15.80
N HIS A 66 -2.00 16.80 -15.08
CA HIS A 66 -0.60 17.11 -15.36
C HIS A 66 0.07 16.10 -16.28
N TYR A 67 -0.64 15.07 -16.74
CA TYR A 67 -0.17 14.12 -17.74
C TYR A 67 0.28 14.85 -19.00
N ASN A 68 1.46 14.50 -19.49
CA ASN A 68 2.11 15.16 -20.62
C ASN A 68 2.70 14.15 -21.64
N GLY A 69 2.06 13.00 -21.79
CA GLY A 69 2.48 11.97 -22.75
C GLY A 69 3.39 10.89 -22.17
N GLU A 70 3.44 10.74 -20.86
CA GLU A 70 4.18 9.66 -20.18
C GLU A 70 3.63 8.29 -20.62
N ASN A 71 4.49 7.25 -20.63
CA ASN A 71 4.10 5.90 -21.02
C ASN A 71 3.14 5.26 -20.03
N TYR A 72 3.26 5.64 -18.74
CA TYR A 72 2.45 5.11 -17.66
C TYR A 72 1.78 6.23 -16.87
N ILE A 73 0.51 6.00 -16.55
CA ILE A 73 -0.28 6.78 -15.60
C ILE A 73 -0.46 5.89 -14.37
N LEU A 74 0.18 6.28 -13.26
CA LEU A 74 0.28 5.49 -12.05
C LEU A 74 -0.76 5.91 -11.01
N GLU A 75 -1.58 4.97 -10.57
CA GLU A 75 -2.42 5.09 -9.38
C GLU A 75 -1.97 4.11 -8.30
N THR A 76 -2.14 4.47 -7.02
CA THR A 76 -1.76 3.63 -5.89
C THR A 76 -2.85 3.60 -4.84
N THR A 77 -3.51 2.45 -4.71
CA THR A 77 -4.51 2.17 -3.67
C THR A 77 -4.27 0.78 -3.08
N PRO A 78 -3.67 0.69 -1.88
CA PRO A 78 -3.22 -0.59 -1.31
C PRO A 78 -4.33 -1.60 -1.01
N SER A 79 -5.57 -1.18 -0.90
CA SER A 79 -6.73 -2.03 -0.64
C SER A 79 -7.31 -2.72 -1.90
N TYR A 80 -6.77 -2.46 -3.08
CA TYR A 80 -7.28 -3.10 -4.31
C TYR A 80 -7.08 -4.61 -4.30
N LEU A 81 -6.01 -5.14 -3.71
CA LEU A 81 -5.81 -6.60 -3.59
C LEU A 81 -7.05 -7.31 -3.06
N TYR A 82 -7.76 -6.68 -2.12
CA TYR A 82 -8.89 -7.28 -1.41
C TYR A 82 -10.24 -7.07 -2.11
N GLY A 83 -10.26 -6.45 -3.28
CA GLY A 83 -11.49 -6.04 -3.98
C GLY A 83 -12.26 -7.16 -4.69
N GLY A 84 -11.64 -8.33 -4.87
CA GLY A 84 -12.29 -9.48 -5.51
C GLY A 84 -12.69 -9.25 -6.97
N LEU A 85 -13.57 -10.13 -7.49
CA LEU A 85 -14.03 -10.07 -8.87
C LEU A 85 -14.72 -8.75 -9.26
N PRO A 86 -15.56 -8.13 -8.41
CA PRO A 86 -16.19 -6.86 -8.78
C PRO A 86 -15.16 -5.78 -9.11
N LEU A 87 -14.09 -5.67 -8.31
CA LEU A 87 -13.03 -4.70 -8.58
C LEU A 87 -12.20 -5.07 -9.83
N ILE A 88 -11.88 -6.35 -10.02
CA ILE A 88 -11.15 -6.84 -11.20
C ILE A 88 -11.94 -6.51 -12.48
N ASN A 89 -13.24 -6.73 -12.47
CA ASN A 89 -14.10 -6.47 -13.61
C ASN A 89 -14.13 -4.98 -13.97
N ILE A 90 -14.31 -4.09 -12.99
CA ILE A 90 -14.34 -2.65 -13.26
C ILE A 90 -12.96 -2.12 -13.71
N ILE A 91 -11.86 -2.69 -13.19
CA ILE A 91 -10.52 -2.37 -13.68
C ILE A 91 -10.40 -2.70 -15.16
N LYS A 92 -10.79 -3.90 -15.58
CA LYS A 92 -10.72 -4.31 -16.99
C LYS A 92 -11.66 -3.48 -17.88
N GLU A 93 -12.89 -3.25 -17.41
CA GLU A 93 -13.87 -2.46 -18.15
C GLU A 93 -13.40 -1.03 -18.40
N ARG A 94 -12.84 -0.37 -17.38
CA ARG A 94 -12.51 1.06 -17.47
C ARG A 94 -11.09 1.35 -17.92
N LEU A 95 -10.12 0.51 -17.51
CA LEU A 95 -8.71 0.73 -17.78
C LEU A 95 -8.19 -0.14 -18.93
N GLY A 96 -8.99 -1.11 -19.38
CA GLY A 96 -8.63 -2.02 -20.47
C GLY A 96 -7.81 -3.22 -20.00
N ASP A 97 -7.54 -4.11 -20.97
CA ASP A 97 -6.85 -5.36 -20.69
C ASP A 97 -5.34 -5.21 -20.52
N ASP A 98 -4.75 -4.08 -20.95
CA ASP A 98 -3.29 -3.87 -20.90
C ASP A 98 -2.81 -3.27 -19.57
N VAL A 99 -3.71 -2.97 -18.63
CA VAL A 99 -3.35 -2.42 -17.34
C VAL A 99 -2.41 -3.35 -16.58
N LYS A 100 -1.31 -2.79 -16.08
CA LYS A 100 -0.29 -3.48 -15.28
C LYS A 100 -0.51 -3.25 -13.80
N ILE A 101 -0.29 -4.29 -12.99
CA ILE A 101 -0.52 -4.25 -11.54
C ILE A 101 0.70 -4.71 -10.78
N ILE A 102 1.06 -3.98 -9.74
CA ILE A 102 2.12 -4.34 -8.79
C ILE A 102 1.51 -4.59 -7.42
N PHE A 103 1.80 -5.74 -6.83
CA PHE A 103 1.59 -5.99 -5.41
C PHE A 103 2.92 -6.10 -4.69
N ILE A 104 3.03 -5.41 -3.55
CA ILE A 104 4.15 -5.55 -2.62
C ILE A 104 3.62 -6.30 -1.41
N LEU A 105 4.11 -7.49 -1.18
CA LEU A 105 3.75 -8.30 -0.02
C LEU A 105 4.77 -8.11 1.10
N ARG A 106 4.33 -8.21 2.33
CA ARG A 106 5.18 -8.15 3.52
C ARG A 106 4.85 -9.32 4.42
N GLU A 107 5.84 -9.77 5.22
CA GLU A 107 5.59 -10.77 6.26
C GLU A 107 4.32 -10.38 7.06
N PRO A 108 3.29 -11.23 7.12
CA PRO A 108 1.97 -10.84 7.62
C PRO A 108 1.95 -10.36 9.07
N THR A 109 2.78 -10.97 9.94
CA THR A 109 2.90 -10.56 11.35
C THR A 109 3.47 -9.15 11.45
N ASP A 110 4.55 -8.87 10.74
CA ASP A 110 5.19 -7.55 10.69
C ASP A 110 4.29 -6.50 10.06
N ARG A 111 3.52 -6.89 9.03
CA ARG A 111 2.51 -6.04 8.42
C ARG A 111 1.42 -5.67 9.42
N PHE A 112 0.87 -6.66 10.13
CA PHE A 112 -0.19 -6.47 11.12
C PHE A 112 0.27 -5.57 12.27
N ILE A 113 1.45 -5.82 12.84
CA ILE A 113 2.03 -4.99 13.90
C ILE A 113 2.24 -3.54 13.38
N SER A 114 2.72 -3.38 12.15
CA SER A 114 2.87 -2.05 11.53
C SER A 114 1.52 -1.36 11.31
N PHE A 115 0.47 -2.13 11.02
CA PHE A 115 -0.88 -1.61 10.84
C PHE A 115 -1.49 -1.20 12.20
N TYR A 116 -1.41 -2.05 13.22
CA TYR A 116 -1.78 -1.69 14.58
C TYR A 116 -1.14 -0.38 15.04
N ARG A 117 0.17 -0.25 14.90
CA ARG A 117 0.89 0.99 15.25
C ARG A 117 0.41 2.19 14.43
N HIS A 118 0.03 1.98 13.19
CA HIS A 118 -0.55 3.02 12.36
C HIS A 118 -1.90 3.48 12.89
N CYS A 119 -2.80 2.56 13.24
CA CYS A 119 -4.11 2.89 13.81
C CYS A 119 -3.98 3.66 15.13
N VAL A 120 -3.07 3.23 16.02
CA VAL A 120 -2.76 3.97 17.26
C VAL A 120 -2.23 5.37 16.95
N THR A 121 -1.27 5.47 16.02
CA THR A 121 -0.65 6.76 15.65
C THR A 121 -1.64 7.70 14.97
N LYS A 122 -2.58 7.17 14.20
CA LYS A 122 -3.64 7.95 13.55
C LYS A 122 -4.80 8.27 14.49
N LEU A 123 -4.79 7.74 15.71
CA LEU A 123 -5.88 7.86 16.69
C LEU A 123 -7.20 7.25 16.20
N GLU A 124 -7.11 6.25 15.34
CA GLU A 124 -8.24 5.46 14.84
C GLU A 124 -8.72 4.45 15.89
N ILE A 125 -7.83 4.07 16.79
CA ILE A 125 -8.12 3.28 18.00
C ILE A 125 -7.57 3.99 19.25
N PRO A 126 -8.08 3.69 20.45
CA PRO A 126 -7.56 4.23 21.71
C PRO A 126 -6.05 3.99 21.85
N ALA A 127 -5.33 4.96 22.39
CA ALA A 127 -3.87 4.89 22.51
C ALA A 127 -3.38 3.83 23.51
N ASP A 128 -4.25 3.37 24.39
CA ASP A 128 -4.02 2.31 25.39
C ASP A 128 -4.42 0.91 24.90
N THR A 129 -5.01 0.79 23.71
CA THR A 129 -5.30 -0.51 23.10
C THR A 129 -4.00 -1.30 22.95
N THR A 130 -3.95 -2.51 23.50
CA THR A 130 -2.79 -3.40 23.36
C THR A 130 -2.82 -4.14 22.02
N LEU A 131 -1.67 -4.68 21.59
CA LEU A 131 -1.62 -5.52 20.39
C LEU A 131 -2.53 -6.75 20.52
N GLU A 132 -2.60 -7.37 21.70
CA GLU A 132 -3.46 -8.52 21.97
C GLU A 132 -4.94 -8.15 21.77
N GLN A 133 -5.39 -7.05 22.39
CA GLN A 133 -6.75 -6.54 22.19
C GLN A 133 -7.06 -6.26 20.72
N PHE A 134 -6.10 -5.72 19.98
CA PHE A 134 -6.28 -5.43 18.55
C PHE A 134 -6.37 -6.71 17.72
N ILE A 135 -5.62 -7.77 18.07
CA ILE A 135 -5.77 -9.11 17.47
C ILE A 135 -7.17 -9.66 17.74
N ASP A 136 -7.65 -9.59 19.01
CA ASP A 136 -8.97 -10.09 19.37
C ASP A 136 -10.10 -9.32 18.67
N MET A 137 -10.00 -8.00 18.57
CA MET A 137 -10.94 -7.18 17.79
C MET A 137 -10.98 -7.59 16.32
N SER A 138 -9.80 -7.85 15.72
CA SER A 138 -9.72 -8.26 14.32
C SER A 138 -10.22 -9.70 14.10
N ALA A 139 -9.97 -10.61 15.03
CA ALA A 139 -10.41 -12.00 14.97
C ALA A 139 -11.93 -12.16 15.16
N ALA A 140 -12.56 -11.31 15.99
CA ALA A 140 -14.01 -11.37 16.23
C ALA A 140 -14.84 -11.12 14.96
N LEU A 141 -14.29 -10.41 13.96
CA LEU A 141 -14.96 -10.12 12.69
C LEU A 141 -14.75 -11.18 11.61
N ASP A 142 -13.75 -12.04 11.78
CA ASP A 142 -13.50 -13.14 10.83
C ASP A 142 -14.65 -14.16 10.81
N SER A 143 -15.48 -14.18 11.84
CA SER A 143 -16.56 -15.15 12.02
C SER A 143 -17.81 -14.96 11.16
N GLY A 144 -17.84 -14.02 10.19
CA GLY A 144 -18.99 -14.00 9.27
C GLY A 144 -19.35 -12.73 8.51
N ILE A 145 -18.67 -11.61 8.66
CA ILE A 145 -19.09 -10.36 8.01
C ILE A 145 -18.06 -9.89 6.98
N ARG A 146 -18.13 -10.48 5.78
CA ARG A 146 -17.44 -9.96 4.57
C ARG A 146 -18.14 -8.74 3.96
N GLN A 147 -19.14 -8.19 4.60
CA GLN A 147 -19.89 -7.02 4.15
C GLN A 147 -19.70 -5.93 5.16
N SER A 148 -18.58 -5.24 5.08
CA SER A 148 -18.42 -4.10 5.94
C SER A 148 -18.16 -2.84 5.13
N ASN A 149 -18.76 -1.77 5.61
CA ASN A 149 -18.53 -0.43 5.15
C ASN A 149 -17.04 -0.05 5.27
N GLU A 150 -16.63 0.97 4.55
CA GLU A 150 -15.25 1.51 4.56
C GLU A 150 -14.69 1.78 5.97
N THR A 151 -15.56 1.92 6.97
CA THR A 151 -15.22 2.11 8.39
C THR A 151 -14.64 0.88 9.10
N ASP A 152 -14.84 -0.33 8.56
CA ASP A 152 -14.38 -1.56 9.19
C ASP A 152 -12.97 -1.98 8.76
N HIS A 153 -12.25 -1.15 7.98
CA HIS A 153 -10.89 -1.45 7.54
C HIS A 153 -9.93 -1.74 8.71
N ILE A 154 -10.18 -1.16 9.90
CA ILE A 154 -9.38 -1.36 11.12
C ILE A 154 -9.41 -2.83 11.55
N THR A 155 -10.58 -3.44 11.48
CA THR A 155 -10.84 -4.81 11.94
C THR A 155 -10.50 -5.86 10.89
N GLN A 156 -10.38 -5.50 9.62
CA GLN A 156 -9.94 -6.40 8.55
C GLN A 156 -8.42 -6.64 8.53
N GLY A 157 -7.68 -5.98 9.40
CA GLY A 157 -6.23 -6.05 9.42
C GLY A 157 -5.66 -7.48 9.50
N LEU A 158 -6.34 -8.39 10.21
CA LEU A 158 -5.91 -9.79 10.32
C LEU A 158 -6.13 -10.56 9.00
N ILE A 159 -7.34 -10.51 8.45
CA ILE A 159 -7.72 -11.18 7.22
C ILE A 159 -6.87 -10.72 6.04
N GLU A 160 -6.55 -9.43 5.98
CA GLU A 160 -5.71 -8.85 4.94
C GLU A 160 -4.27 -9.38 4.92
N GLY A 161 -3.85 -10.16 5.92
CA GLY A 161 -2.58 -10.89 5.94
C GLY A 161 -2.64 -12.25 5.25
N ASP A 162 -3.82 -12.81 5.00
CA ASP A 162 -4.00 -14.04 4.23
C ASP A 162 -3.98 -13.74 2.72
N TYR A 163 -2.81 -13.48 2.17
CA TYR A 163 -2.65 -13.18 0.74
C TYR A 163 -3.08 -14.33 -0.15
N ALA A 164 -2.97 -15.57 0.33
CA ALA A 164 -3.37 -16.77 -0.41
C ALA A 164 -4.87 -16.80 -0.72
N ALA A 165 -5.69 -16.10 0.06
CA ALA A 165 -7.13 -15.98 -0.18
C ALA A 165 -7.46 -14.98 -1.32
N PHE A 166 -6.60 -14.02 -1.61
CA PHE A 166 -6.90 -12.92 -2.53
C PHE A 166 -6.13 -13.00 -3.85
N LEU A 167 -4.87 -13.42 -3.83
CA LEU A 167 -4.00 -13.41 -5.01
C LEU A 167 -4.45 -14.30 -6.18
N PRO A 168 -5.08 -15.48 -5.99
CA PRO A 168 -5.43 -16.37 -7.09
C PRO A 168 -6.23 -15.70 -8.20
N LEU A 169 -7.24 -14.89 -7.84
CA LEU A 169 -8.04 -14.16 -8.82
C LEU A 169 -7.20 -13.19 -9.64
N TRP A 170 -6.28 -12.48 -9.00
CA TRP A 170 -5.41 -11.53 -9.69
C TRP A 170 -4.41 -12.24 -10.62
N MET A 171 -3.85 -13.36 -10.16
CA MET A 171 -2.93 -14.17 -10.96
C MET A 171 -3.61 -14.73 -12.21
N GLU A 172 -4.86 -15.20 -12.08
CA GLU A 172 -5.66 -15.71 -13.18
C GLU A 172 -5.97 -14.61 -14.21
N HIS A 173 -6.42 -13.44 -13.75
CA HIS A 173 -6.92 -12.39 -14.63
C HIS A 173 -5.84 -11.50 -15.25
N PHE A 174 -4.67 -11.33 -14.59
CA PHE A 174 -3.63 -10.42 -15.07
C PHE A 174 -2.34 -11.11 -15.56
N LYS A 175 -2.07 -12.33 -15.14
CA LYS A 175 -0.96 -13.16 -15.64
C LYS A 175 0.39 -12.41 -15.66
N ASP A 176 0.98 -12.21 -16.84
CA ASP A 176 2.25 -11.49 -17.07
C ASP A 176 2.17 -9.98 -16.80
N ARG A 177 0.95 -9.43 -16.68
CA ARG A 177 0.69 -8.03 -16.30
C ARG A 177 0.57 -7.84 -14.79
N LEU A 178 0.80 -8.89 -14.01
CA LEU A 178 0.90 -8.85 -12.56
C LEU A 178 2.35 -9.05 -12.14
N LEU A 179 2.87 -8.08 -11.38
CA LEU A 179 4.18 -8.19 -10.75
C LEU A 179 3.99 -8.26 -9.23
N ILE A 180 4.53 -9.32 -8.63
CA ILE A 180 4.60 -9.48 -7.18
C ILE A 180 6.04 -9.23 -6.74
N ILE A 181 6.22 -8.37 -5.77
CA ILE A 181 7.49 -8.10 -5.08
C ILE A 181 7.29 -8.21 -3.58
N PHE A 182 8.39 -8.36 -2.84
CA PHE A 182 8.35 -8.44 -1.40
C PHE A 182 8.95 -7.19 -0.75
N PHE A 183 8.37 -6.77 0.37
CA PHE A 183 8.87 -5.64 1.14
C PHE A 183 10.32 -5.84 1.59
N ASP A 184 10.70 -7.09 1.90
CA ASP A 184 12.07 -7.44 2.27
C ASP A 184 13.05 -7.14 1.12
N GLU A 185 12.71 -7.50 -0.12
CA GLU A 185 13.50 -7.14 -1.31
C GLU A 185 13.60 -5.62 -1.46
N LEU A 186 12.46 -4.94 -1.37
CA LEU A 186 12.39 -3.48 -1.53
C LEU A 186 13.19 -2.74 -0.45
N SER A 187 13.19 -3.23 0.78
CA SER A 187 13.90 -2.59 1.90
C SER A 187 15.40 -2.86 1.90
N ASN A 188 15.83 -4.04 1.44
CA ASN A 188 17.23 -4.46 1.46
C ASN A 188 17.99 -4.04 0.19
N ASP A 189 17.33 -4.06 -0.95
CA ASP A 189 17.90 -3.68 -2.26
C ASP A 189 16.88 -2.89 -3.11
N THR A 190 16.56 -1.68 -2.68
CA THR A 190 15.67 -0.78 -3.44
C THR A 190 16.14 -0.58 -4.88
N PRO A 191 17.44 -0.34 -5.20
CA PRO A 191 17.90 -0.19 -6.58
C PRO A 191 17.64 -1.43 -7.42
N GLY A 192 17.93 -2.63 -6.92
CA GLY A 192 17.68 -3.89 -7.62
C GLY A 192 16.20 -4.13 -7.91
N VAL A 193 15.32 -3.85 -6.95
CA VAL A 193 13.87 -3.93 -7.14
C VAL A 193 13.39 -2.92 -8.18
N MET A 194 13.87 -1.68 -8.12
CA MET A 194 13.51 -0.66 -9.12
C MET A 194 14.00 -1.04 -10.52
N GLN A 195 15.19 -1.63 -10.64
CA GLN A 195 15.68 -2.16 -11.91
C GLN A 195 14.79 -3.30 -12.45
N LYS A 196 14.34 -4.22 -11.57
CA LYS A 196 13.39 -5.29 -11.93
C LYS A 196 12.07 -4.69 -12.45
N ILE A 197 11.52 -3.68 -11.77
CA ILE A 197 10.28 -3.00 -12.17
C ILE A 197 10.47 -2.25 -13.49
N CYS A 198 11.54 -1.48 -13.65
CA CYS A 198 11.81 -0.75 -14.89
C CYS A 198 11.94 -1.70 -16.10
N ARG A 199 12.63 -2.84 -15.93
CA ARG A 199 12.70 -3.88 -16.97
C ARG A 199 11.32 -4.43 -17.32
N TRP A 200 10.49 -4.72 -16.34
CA TRP A 200 9.13 -5.22 -16.55
C TRP A 200 8.21 -4.18 -17.20
N LEU A 201 8.40 -2.88 -16.89
CA LEU A 201 7.69 -1.77 -17.51
C LEU A 201 8.29 -1.38 -18.88
N ASN A 202 9.47 -1.89 -19.24
CA ASN A 202 10.24 -1.47 -20.42
C ASN A 202 10.54 0.05 -20.42
N ILE A 203 11.04 0.55 -19.28
CA ILE A 203 11.52 1.92 -19.09
C ILE A 203 12.97 1.93 -18.62
N ASP A 204 13.69 3.04 -18.85
CA ASP A 204 15.13 3.11 -18.58
C ASP A 204 15.45 3.37 -17.10
N PHE A 205 16.03 2.35 -16.43
CA PHE A 205 16.48 2.47 -15.05
C PHE A 205 17.59 3.49 -14.83
N SER A 206 18.41 3.80 -15.85
CA SER A 206 19.55 4.72 -15.71
C SER A 206 19.16 6.15 -15.30
N TYR A 207 17.86 6.45 -15.36
CA TYR A 207 17.30 7.72 -14.93
C TYR A 207 17.38 7.93 -13.42
N PHE A 208 17.40 6.86 -12.64
CA PHE A 208 17.46 6.93 -11.18
C PHE A 208 18.89 7.09 -10.69
N LYS A 209 19.08 7.96 -9.68
CA LYS A 209 20.30 8.07 -8.90
C LYS A 209 20.12 7.34 -7.59
N LYS A 210 21.20 6.88 -6.98
CA LYS A 210 21.16 6.15 -5.72
C LYS A 210 20.50 6.97 -4.58
N GLU A 211 20.65 8.29 -4.61
CA GLU A 211 20.09 9.23 -3.64
C GLU A 211 18.58 9.44 -3.76
N ASP A 212 17.97 8.99 -4.87
CA ASP A 212 16.52 9.10 -5.08
C ASP A 212 15.73 8.14 -4.18
N PHE A 213 16.38 7.07 -3.70
CA PHE A 213 15.71 6.03 -2.91
C PHE A 213 15.76 6.31 -1.40
N THR A 214 14.89 7.19 -0.95
CA THR A 214 14.74 7.52 0.47
C THR A 214 13.46 6.91 1.03
N VAL A 215 13.54 6.30 2.21
CA VAL A 215 12.37 5.69 2.86
C VAL A 215 11.33 6.76 3.18
N GLU A 216 10.14 6.61 2.59
CA GLU A 216 8.98 7.45 2.84
C GLU A 216 8.06 6.83 3.91
N ASN A 217 7.36 7.68 4.66
CA ASN A 217 6.35 7.29 5.65
C ASN A 217 6.80 6.26 6.70
N ARG A 218 7.96 6.48 7.31
CA ARG A 218 8.36 5.73 8.51
C ARG A 218 7.32 5.96 9.62
N THR A 219 6.76 4.89 10.18
CA THR A 219 5.88 4.99 11.35
C THR A 219 6.71 5.38 12.56
N VAL A 220 6.35 6.49 13.22
CA VAL A 220 7.08 7.06 14.34
C VAL A 220 6.14 7.20 15.53
N ASP A 221 6.55 6.68 16.67
CA ASP A 221 5.82 6.90 17.93
C ASP A 221 6.05 8.34 18.41
N TYR A 222 5.05 8.96 19.03
CA TYR A 222 5.09 10.36 19.46
C TYR A 222 5.24 10.48 20.98
N LYS A 223 5.91 11.55 21.46
CA LYS A 223 6.07 11.86 22.88
C LYS A 223 4.88 12.63 23.46
N ILE A 224 4.41 13.63 22.70
CA ILE A 224 3.39 14.57 23.16
C ILE A 224 2.16 14.48 22.26
N ALA A 225 1.06 13.91 22.79
CA ALA A 225 -0.16 13.66 22.04
C ALA A 225 -0.81 14.96 21.51
N PHE A 226 -0.75 16.07 22.23
CA PHE A 226 -1.31 17.33 21.79
C PHE A 226 -0.61 17.87 20.54
N ILE A 227 0.74 17.86 20.53
CA ILE A 227 1.53 18.28 19.36
C ILE A 227 1.24 17.35 18.19
N HIS A 228 1.05 16.07 18.44
CA HIS A 228 0.72 15.09 17.41
C HIS A 228 -0.67 15.34 16.80
N LYS A 229 -1.71 15.56 17.64
CA LYS A 229 -3.06 15.92 17.17
C LYS A 229 -3.04 17.20 16.33
N LEU A 230 -2.31 18.22 16.78
CA LEU A 230 -2.17 19.47 16.01
C LEU A 230 -1.47 19.23 14.67
N ALA A 231 -0.41 18.42 14.63
CA ALA A 231 0.29 18.07 13.40
C ALA A 231 -0.60 17.31 12.41
N LEU A 232 -1.42 16.37 12.89
CA LEU A 232 -2.42 15.66 12.08
C LEU A 232 -3.47 16.62 11.52
N TRP A 233 -4.00 17.51 12.36
CA TRP A 233 -5.00 18.51 11.95
C TRP A 233 -4.44 19.46 10.88
N VAL A 234 -3.23 20.00 11.09
CA VAL A 234 -2.54 20.85 10.09
C VAL A 234 -2.31 20.10 8.79
N ASN A 235 -1.81 18.87 8.85
CA ASN A 235 -1.55 18.06 7.65
C ASN A 235 -2.84 17.81 6.86
N HIS A 236 -3.95 17.53 7.54
CA HIS A 236 -5.24 17.31 6.90
C HIS A 236 -5.74 18.56 6.18
N HIS A 237 -5.71 19.74 6.84
CA HIS A 237 -6.23 20.98 6.28
C HIS A 237 -5.31 21.66 5.24
N THR A 238 -4.02 21.28 5.22
CA THR A 238 -3.03 21.89 4.32
C THR A 238 -2.46 20.89 3.30
N GLU A 239 -3.15 19.80 3.07
CA GLU A 239 -2.64 18.72 2.21
C GLU A 239 -2.34 19.18 0.79
N THR A 240 -3.21 20.00 0.19
CA THR A 240 -3.03 20.59 -1.15
C THR A 240 -1.80 21.51 -1.24
N PHE A 241 -1.52 22.26 -0.18
CA PHE A 241 -0.33 23.10 -0.07
C PHE A 241 0.94 22.25 0.00
N TRP A 242 0.94 21.22 0.85
CA TRP A 242 2.08 20.33 1.04
C TRP A 242 2.46 19.53 -0.20
N ARG A 243 1.49 19.26 -1.07
CA ARG A 243 1.74 18.58 -2.36
C ARG A 243 2.57 19.44 -3.30
N LYS A 244 2.30 20.74 -3.37
CA LYS A 244 3.08 21.68 -4.17
C LYS A 244 4.48 21.95 -3.59
N HIS A 245 4.64 21.78 -2.27
CA HIS A 245 5.87 22.13 -1.54
C HIS A 245 6.48 20.91 -0.82
N TYR A 246 6.67 19.82 -1.55
CA TYR A 246 7.15 18.54 -0.99
C TYR A 246 8.49 18.66 -0.23
N LYS A 247 9.46 19.45 -0.73
CA LYS A 247 10.75 19.68 -0.04
C LYS A 247 10.56 20.36 1.31
N LEU A 248 9.66 21.34 1.38
CA LEU A 248 9.31 22.04 2.61
C LEU A 248 8.57 21.10 3.58
N LYS A 249 7.64 20.29 3.08
CA LYS A 249 6.96 19.26 3.90
C LYS A 249 7.96 18.30 4.54
N ARG A 250 8.93 17.83 3.77
CA ARG A 250 9.99 16.93 4.24
C ARG A 250 10.85 17.58 5.33
N PHE A 251 11.23 18.83 5.16
CA PHE A 251 12.00 19.60 6.15
C PHE A 251 11.23 19.77 7.47
N ILE A 252 9.97 20.25 7.40
CA ILE A 252 9.12 20.45 8.59
C ILE A 252 8.83 19.11 9.29
N ARG A 253 8.59 18.04 8.53
CA ARG A 253 8.42 16.68 9.06
C ARG A 253 9.68 16.22 9.80
N GLY A 254 10.87 16.53 9.27
CA GLY A 254 12.15 16.25 9.95
C GLY A 254 12.27 16.96 11.29
N LEU A 255 11.92 18.25 11.36
CA LEU A 255 11.89 19.03 12.60
C LEU A 255 10.89 18.44 13.60
N TYR A 256 9.67 18.12 13.14
CA TYR A 256 8.64 17.50 13.97
C TYR A 256 9.12 16.17 14.59
N TYR A 257 9.74 15.29 13.78
CA TYR A 257 10.30 14.03 14.27
C TYR A 257 11.42 14.29 15.29
N GLY A 258 12.34 15.21 15.02
CA GLY A 258 13.39 15.56 15.98
C GLY A 258 12.86 16.00 17.35
N MET A 259 11.71 16.68 17.38
CA MET A 259 11.09 17.18 18.61
C MET A 259 10.18 16.16 19.30
N ASN A 260 9.37 15.43 18.53
CA ASN A 260 8.25 14.64 19.05
C ASN A 260 8.39 13.12 18.83
N GLU A 261 9.47 12.65 18.18
CA GLU A 261 9.74 11.21 18.02
C GLU A 261 10.12 10.58 19.36
N LYS A 262 9.39 9.51 19.74
CA LYS A 262 9.75 8.66 20.87
C LYS A 262 10.61 7.51 20.35
N LYS A 263 11.86 7.44 20.79
CA LYS A 263 12.74 6.32 20.43
C LYS A 263 12.24 5.04 21.12
N ASN A 264 11.82 4.06 20.32
CA ASN A 264 11.48 2.67 20.67
C ASN A 264 10.78 2.47 22.03
N ASP A 265 9.45 2.39 22.03
CA ASP A 265 8.71 1.85 23.15
C ASP A 265 8.47 0.34 22.91
N SER A 266 9.03 -0.51 23.76
CA SER A 266 8.81 -1.97 23.73
C SER A 266 7.33 -2.35 23.88
N LYS A 267 6.52 -1.49 24.51
CA LYS A 267 5.08 -1.68 24.67
C LYS A 267 4.29 -1.70 23.36
N SER A 268 4.80 -1.04 22.32
CA SER A 268 4.12 -1.00 20.99
C SER A 268 4.41 -2.23 20.13
N LYS A 269 5.26 -3.15 20.57
CA LYS A 269 5.63 -4.35 19.80
C LYS A 269 4.86 -5.60 20.22
N GLY A 270 4.13 -5.57 21.33
CA GLY A 270 3.58 -6.77 21.96
C GLY A 270 4.66 -7.58 22.72
N ASP A 271 4.23 -8.47 23.59
CA ASP A 271 5.12 -9.45 24.21
C ASP A 271 5.39 -10.65 23.25
N ALA A 272 6.36 -11.48 23.60
CA ALA A 272 6.75 -12.62 22.79
C ALA A 272 5.61 -13.63 22.58
N ALA A 273 4.73 -13.81 23.56
CA ALA A 273 3.61 -14.73 23.50
C ALA A 273 2.54 -14.23 22.51
N THR A 274 2.19 -12.94 22.57
CA THR A 274 1.26 -12.29 21.63
C THR A 274 1.79 -12.36 20.19
N ILE A 275 3.09 -12.12 19.99
CA ILE A 275 3.71 -12.21 18.66
C ILE A 275 3.67 -13.66 18.16
N ALA A 276 4.01 -14.65 19.00
CA ALA A 276 3.97 -16.06 18.63
C ALA A 276 2.54 -16.52 18.28
N ARG A 277 1.53 -16.04 19.02
CA ARG A 277 0.12 -16.27 18.70
C ARG A 277 -0.23 -15.76 17.32
N LEU A 278 0.15 -14.52 17.00
CA LEU A 278 -0.11 -13.89 15.71
C LEU A 278 0.61 -14.64 14.57
N GLN A 279 1.87 -15.02 14.77
CA GLN A 279 2.63 -15.82 13.80
C GLN A 279 1.92 -17.12 13.49
N LYS A 280 1.47 -17.86 14.52
CA LYS A 280 0.74 -19.11 14.36
C LYS A 280 -0.56 -18.96 13.55
N MET A 281 -1.23 -17.81 13.63
CA MET A 281 -2.43 -17.54 12.84
C MET A 281 -2.12 -17.42 11.34
N TYR A 282 -0.87 -17.10 10.97
CA TYR A 282 -0.43 -16.96 9.59
C TYR A 282 0.35 -18.17 9.06
N ASP A 283 0.59 -19.23 9.87
CA ASP A 283 1.36 -20.40 9.42
C ASP A 283 0.69 -21.05 8.20
N GLU A 284 -0.57 -21.46 8.31
CA GLU A 284 -1.30 -22.12 7.21
C GLU A 284 -1.53 -21.18 6.00
N PRO A 285 -1.94 -19.90 6.16
CA PRO A 285 -1.96 -18.94 5.07
C PRO A 285 -0.62 -18.79 4.33
N ASN A 286 0.49 -18.75 5.06
CA ASN A 286 1.83 -18.66 4.48
C ASN A 286 2.24 -19.93 3.72
N GLU A 287 1.92 -21.11 4.23
CA GLU A 287 2.16 -22.38 3.52
C GLU A 287 1.39 -22.41 2.19
N ARG A 288 0.11 -22.04 2.19
CA ARG A 288 -0.69 -21.93 0.96
C ARG A 288 -0.09 -20.93 -0.02
N LEU A 289 0.34 -19.76 0.48
CA LEU A 289 0.97 -18.73 -0.34
C LEU A 289 2.29 -19.23 -0.94
N ALA A 290 3.14 -19.89 -0.15
CA ALA A 290 4.40 -20.45 -0.62
C ALA A 290 4.20 -21.47 -1.74
N ALA A 291 3.24 -22.39 -1.55
CA ALA A 291 2.90 -23.39 -2.55
C ALA A 291 2.41 -22.77 -3.86
N MET A 292 1.56 -21.73 -3.77
CA MET A 292 1.03 -20.99 -4.91
C MET A 292 2.13 -20.25 -5.67
N LEU A 293 3.02 -19.54 -4.97
CA LEU A 293 4.03 -18.69 -5.58
C LEU A 293 5.25 -19.47 -6.08
N LYS A 294 5.43 -20.74 -5.68
CA LYS A 294 6.56 -21.58 -6.10
C LYS A 294 6.73 -21.65 -7.62
N ASN A 295 5.63 -21.63 -8.35
CA ASN A 295 5.60 -21.71 -9.82
C ASN A 295 5.31 -20.37 -10.49
N PHE A 296 5.23 -19.29 -9.71
CA PHE A 296 5.00 -17.96 -10.29
C PHE A 296 6.30 -17.43 -10.91
N PRO A 297 6.26 -16.86 -12.13
CA PRO A 297 7.48 -16.47 -12.84
C PRO A 297 8.22 -15.35 -12.12
N ASN A 298 9.56 -15.43 -12.15
CA ASN A 298 10.47 -14.39 -11.64
C ASN A 298 10.29 -14.00 -10.16
N ILE A 299 9.86 -14.96 -9.31
CA ILE A 299 9.69 -14.74 -7.89
C ILE A 299 10.76 -15.50 -7.10
N ASN A 300 11.41 -14.80 -6.17
CA ASN A 300 12.25 -15.40 -5.16
C ASN A 300 11.50 -15.33 -3.83
N LEU A 301 11.13 -16.50 -3.28
CA LEU A 301 10.39 -16.53 -2.03
C LEU A 301 11.23 -15.92 -0.89
N PRO A 302 10.67 -15.03 -0.08
CA PRO A 302 11.33 -14.47 1.09
C PRO A 302 11.47 -15.54 2.18
N TYR A 303 12.34 -15.29 3.19
CA TYR A 303 12.65 -16.23 4.25
C TYR A 303 11.41 -16.74 5.01
N TRP A 304 10.39 -15.93 5.16
CA TRP A 304 9.17 -16.28 5.89
C TRP A 304 8.21 -17.20 5.10
N LEU A 305 8.45 -17.42 3.80
CA LEU A 305 7.78 -18.42 2.96
C LEU A 305 8.65 -19.64 2.67
N GLN A 306 9.83 -19.75 3.27
CA GLN A 306 10.75 -20.87 3.10
C GLN A 306 10.78 -21.80 4.33
N ARG A 307 9.92 -21.55 5.31
CA ARG A 307 9.83 -22.29 6.57
C ARG A 307 9.06 -23.58 6.42
#